data_41f0322bc9af12e9589210f9cc2a484d
#
_entry.id   41f0322bc9af12e9589210f9cc2a484d
#
_cell.length_a   1.000
_cell.length_b   1.000
_cell.length_c   1.000
_cell.angle_alpha   90.00
_cell.angle_beta   90.00
_cell.angle_gamma   90.00
#
_symmetry.space_group_name_H-M   'P 1'
#
loop_
_entity.id
_entity.type
_entity.pdbx_description
1 polymer ?
#
loop_
_entity_poly.entity_id
_entity_poly.type
_entity_poly.pdbx_seq_one_letter_code
_entity_poly.pdbx_strand_id
1 'polypeptide(L)'
;LSLVGSEMCIRDSNKFQPFPCRDIWLFAKQLLNSVAFLHRLSLIHTDLKPENVLLVDASFDLVATSRRSNARKKRVLRNAEIRLIDFGSATFSNEYHSGVVSTRHYRAPEIILGMGWSFPCDVWSIGCILVEFFTGEALFQTHDNLEHLAMMEMVLGKLPDDYRRKAETYKPEYFYHGHLDYPRPETTKQSRRYVQSMKPLQDIISGPPSYAKHQREFVSLLRRLLEFDPAKRITVEDALKHPYFQLDPNEVPP
;
A
#
# COMPACT_ATOMS: atom_id res chain seq x y z
N LEU A 1 20.93 13.47 13.50
CA LEU A 1 21.82 12.73 12.60
C LEU A 1 21.70 13.36 11.22
N SER A 2 22.72 14.10 10.80
CA SER A 2 22.84 14.57 9.42
C SER A 2 22.96 13.33 8.52
N LEU A 3 22.03 13.15 7.59
CA LEU A 3 22.14 12.15 6.54
C LEU A 3 23.35 12.52 5.68
N VAL A 4 24.44 11.81 5.88
CA VAL A 4 25.67 11.96 5.09
C VAL A 4 25.53 11.03 3.88
N GLY A 5 25.21 11.60 2.73
CA GLY A 5 25.07 10.87 1.49
C GLY A 5 23.76 11.16 0.77
N SER A 6 23.62 10.69 -0.43
CA SER A 6 22.47 10.90 -1.34
C SER A 6 21.18 10.15 -0.94
N GLU A 7 21.04 9.72 0.32
CA GLU A 7 19.81 9.06 0.80
C GLU A 7 18.64 10.03 0.75
N MET A 8 17.59 9.67 0.05
CA MET A 8 16.40 10.51 -0.16
C MET A 8 15.14 9.67 0.00
N CYS A 9 14.09 10.26 0.60
CA CYS A 9 12.78 9.63 0.61
C CYS A 9 12.40 9.20 -0.82
N ILE A 10 11.99 7.96 -0.96
CA ILE A 10 11.68 7.35 -2.27
C ILE A 10 10.65 8.17 -3.05
N ARG A 11 9.63 8.70 -2.38
CA ARG A 11 8.58 9.52 -2.96
C ARG A 11 9.10 10.86 -3.51
N ASP A 12 9.94 11.55 -2.73
CA ASP A 12 10.50 12.86 -3.10
C ASP A 12 11.50 12.72 -4.25
N SER A 13 12.28 11.64 -4.28
CA SER A 13 13.26 11.37 -5.33
C SER A 13 12.63 11.27 -6.72
N ASN A 14 11.40 10.73 -6.81
CA ASN A 14 10.66 10.59 -8.06
C ASN A 14 9.64 11.72 -8.31
N LYS A 15 9.62 12.76 -7.50
CA LYS A 15 8.70 13.91 -7.63
C LYS A 15 7.24 13.48 -7.71
N PHE A 16 6.83 12.54 -6.89
CA PHE A 16 5.46 11.98 -6.85
C PHE A 16 4.98 11.39 -8.19
N GLN A 17 5.89 10.97 -9.07
CA GLN A 17 5.53 10.31 -10.32
C GLN A 17 5.48 8.79 -10.11
N PRO A 18 4.69 8.05 -10.92
CA PRO A 18 4.71 6.59 -10.93
C PRO A 18 6.11 6.04 -11.18
N PHE A 19 6.48 4.98 -10.45
CA PHE A 19 7.72 4.26 -10.70
C PHE A 19 7.58 3.27 -11.86
N PRO A 20 8.68 2.90 -12.52
CA PRO A 20 8.73 1.74 -13.41
C PRO A 20 8.30 0.47 -12.67
N CYS A 21 7.57 -0.42 -13.36
CA CYS A 21 7.12 -1.68 -12.74
C CYS A 21 8.30 -2.55 -12.25
N ARG A 22 9.46 -2.50 -12.95
CA ARG A 22 10.70 -3.15 -12.52
C ARG A 22 11.14 -2.66 -11.14
N ASP A 23 11.15 -1.35 -10.94
CA ASP A 23 11.57 -0.75 -9.67
C ASP A 23 10.57 -1.08 -8.56
N ILE A 24 9.25 -1.05 -8.86
CA ILE A 24 8.19 -1.48 -7.93
C ILE A 24 8.40 -2.94 -7.50
N TRP A 25 8.74 -3.84 -8.43
CA TRP A 25 9.03 -5.23 -8.12
C TRP A 25 10.22 -5.36 -7.16
N LEU A 26 11.30 -4.62 -7.43
CA LEU A 26 12.50 -4.61 -6.58
C LEU A 26 12.22 -4.02 -5.18
N PHE A 27 11.48 -2.92 -5.12
CA PHE A 27 11.07 -2.29 -3.86
C PHE A 27 10.17 -3.21 -3.04
N ALA A 28 9.15 -3.81 -3.67
CA ALA A 28 8.23 -4.74 -3.02
C ALA A 28 8.97 -5.90 -2.37
N LYS A 29 9.92 -6.53 -3.10
CA LYS A 29 10.72 -7.64 -2.59
C LYS A 29 11.58 -7.25 -1.40
N GLN A 30 12.25 -6.09 -1.47
CA GLN A 30 13.11 -5.59 -0.39
C GLN A 30 12.30 -5.17 0.83
N LEU A 31 11.17 -4.47 0.61
CA LEU A 31 10.30 -4.03 1.72
C LEU A 31 9.70 -5.23 2.46
N LEU A 32 9.19 -6.24 1.73
CA LEU A 32 8.69 -7.48 2.33
C LEU A 32 9.79 -8.23 3.09
N ASN A 33 11.03 -8.31 2.56
CA ASN A 33 12.14 -8.93 3.28
C ASN A 33 12.50 -8.19 4.58
N SER A 34 12.52 -6.85 4.53
CA SER A 34 12.79 -6.03 5.70
C SER A 34 11.74 -6.24 6.79
N VAL A 35 10.45 -6.24 6.41
CA VAL A 35 9.36 -6.45 7.37
C VAL A 35 9.31 -7.91 7.84
N ALA A 36 9.63 -8.90 7.00
CA ALA A 36 9.79 -10.29 7.43
C ALA A 36 10.88 -10.46 8.50
N PHE A 37 11.97 -9.72 8.37
CA PHE A 37 13.01 -9.71 9.40
C PHE A 37 12.48 -9.15 10.73
N LEU A 38 11.75 -8.02 10.71
CA LEU A 38 11.14 -7.44 11.92
C LEU A 38 10.14 -8.39 12.56
N HIS A 39 9.24 -8.97 11.77
CA HIS A 39 8.21 -9.89 12.27
C HIS A 39 8.82 -11.13 12.93
N ARG A 40 9.94 -11.67 12.40
CA ARG A 40 10.69 -12.76 13.06
C ARG A 40 11.29 -12.37 14.40
N LEU A 41 11.59 -11.09 14.59
CA LEU A 41 12.02 -10.53 15.88
C LEU A 41 10.83 -10.16 16.79
N SER A 42 9.60 -10.52 16.40
CA SER A 42 8.37 -10.15 17.09
C SER A 42 8.13 -8.63 17.15
N LEU A 43 8.71 -7.87 16.25
CA LEU A 43 8.60 -6.42 16.14
C LEU A 43 7.66 -6.03 14.99
N ILE A 44 6.69 -5.17 15.28
CA ILE A 44 5.74 -4.61 14.33
C ILE A 44 6.13 -3.16 14.08
N HIS A 45 6.31 -2.77 12.83
CA HIS A 45 6.77 -1.41 12.48
C HIS A 45 5.73 -0.34 12.81
N THR A 46 4.46 -0.63 12.52
CA THR A 46 3.24 0.15 12.76
C THR A 46 3.09 1.45 11.96
N ASP A 47 4.15 2.06 11.43
CA ASP A 47 4.07 3.30 10.64
C ASP A 47 4.81 3.20 9.29
N LEU A 48 4.54 2.11 8.56
CA LEU A 48 5.03 1.95 7.19
C LEU A 48 4.33 2.96 6.26
N LYS A 49 5.15 3.74 5.55
CA LYS A 49 4.74 4.75 4.57
C LYS A 49 5.91 5.07 3.64
N PRO A 50 5.68 5.65 2.45
CA PRO A 50 6.77 5.98 1.51
C PRO A 50 7.85 6.89 2.11
N GLU A 51 7.49 7.76 3.04
CA GLU A 51 8.42 8.66 3.73
C GLU A 51 9.45 7.91 4.57
N ASN A 52 9.12 6.70 5.04
CA ASN A 52 9.98 5.84 5.83
C ASN A 52 10.74 4.81 4.98
N VAL A 53 10.68 4.94 3.65
CA VAL A 53 11.47 4.16 2.69
C VAL A 53 12.44 5.08 1.99
N LEU A 54 13.74 4.87 2.20
CA LEU A 54 14.79 5.66 1.58
C LEU A 54 15.42 4.90 0.40
N LEU A 55 15.75 5.62 -0.67
CA LEU A 55 16.67 5.14 -1.69
C LEU A 55 18.11 5.31 -1.18
N VAL A 56 18.91 4.26 -1.31
CA VAL A 56 20.36 4.32 -1.00
C VAL A 56 21.08 5.21 -1.99
N ASP A 57 20.63 5.19 -3.25
CA ASP A 57 21.13 6.07 -4.31
C ASP A 57 19.93 6.60 -5.15
N ALA A 58 19.72 7.91 -5.09
CA ALA A 58 18.66 8.56 -5.84
C ALA A 58 19.09 8.96 -7.28
N SER A 59 20.25 8.53 -7.75
CA SER A 59 20.71 8.79 -9.12
C SER A 59 19.86 8.04 -10.15
N PHE A 60 19.58 8.68 -11.27
CA PHE A 60 18.74 8.12 -12.34
C PHE A 60 19.25 8.47 -13.72
N ASP A 61 18.92 7.64 -14.68
CA ASP A 61 19.08 7.92 -16.10
C ASP A 61 17.75 8.36 -16.71
N LEU A 62 17.83 9.26 -17.70
CA LEU A 62 16.67 9.69 -18.49
C LEU A 62 16.55 8.84 -19.73
N VAL A 63 15.62 7.89 -19.73
CA VAL A 63 15.39 6.98 -20.85
C VAL A 63 14.20 7.45 -21.69
N ALA A 64 14.37 7.55 -23.00
CA ALA A 64 13.28 7.92 -23.91
C ALA A 64 12.24 6.78 -24.00
N THR A 65 10.95 7.11 -23.82
CA THR A 65 9.85 6.13 -23.86
C THR A 65 9.47 5.66 -25.27
N SER A 66 9.98 6.34 -26.30
CA SER A 66 9.83 5.92 -27.70
C SER A 66 10.97 6.46 -28.56
N ARG A 67 11.14 5.88 -29.78
CA ARG A 67 12.14 6.33 -30.76
C ARG A 67 11.80 7.66 -31.45
N ARG A 68 10.69 8.31 -31.13
CA ARG A 68 10.30 9.62 -31.70
C ARG A 68 11.09 10.74 -31.02
N SER A 69 11.52 11.75 -31.79
CA SER A 69 12.38 12.86 -31.31
C SER A 69 11.80 13.68 -30.15
N ASN A 70 10.48 13.69 -29.97
CA ASN A 70 9.77 14.37 -28.87
C ASN A 70 9.23 13.40 -27.81
N ALA A 71 9.83 12.22 -27.67
CA ALA A 71 9.40 11.25 -26.67
C ALA A 71 9.59 11.80 -25.24
N ARG A 72 8.57 11.60 -24.37
CA ARG A 72 8.72 11.84 -22.93
C ARG A 72 9.90 10.99 -22.44
N LYS A 73 10.76 11.60 -21.63
CA LYS A 73 11.84 10.88 -20.95
C LYS A 73 11.30 10.39 -19.60
N LYS A 74 11.54 9.11 -19.30
CA LYS A 74 11.22 8.50 -18.01
C LYS A 74 12.49 8.39 -17.18
N ARG A 75 12.38 8.60 -15.88
CA ARG A 75 13.46 8.35 -14.93
C ARG A 75 13.56 6.86 -14.67
N VAL A 76 14.75 6.30 -14.75
CA VAL A 76 15.07 4.92 -14.39
C VAL A 76 16.18 4.97 -13.36
N LEU A 77 15.96 4.46 -12.18
CA LEU A 77 16.96 4.43 -11.12
C LEU A 77 18.16 3.58 -11.54
N ARG A 78 19.36 4.08 -11.25
CA ARG A 78 20.62 3.31 -11.44
C ARG A 78 20.73 2.21 -10.40
N ASN A 79 20.31 2.52 -9.17
CA ASN A 79 20.25 1.57 -8.06
C ASN A 79 18.86 1.64 -7.42
N ALA A 80 18.15 0.50 -7.36
CA ALA A 80 16.85 0.37 -6.72
C ALA A 80 16.95 -0.21 -5.30
N GLU A 81 18.10 -0.06 -4.63
CA GLU A 81 18.28 -0.46 -3.23
C GLU A 81 17.58 0.51 -2.30
N ILE A 82 16.80 -0.03 -1.35
CA ILE A 82 16.05 0.76 -0.37
C ILE A 82 16.48 0.44 1.06
N ARG A 83 16.21 1.38 1.97
CA ARG A 83 16.32 1.19 3.42
C ARG A 83 15.02 1.60 4.09
N LEU A 84 14.53 0.73 4.98
CA LEU A 84 13.43 1.05 5.88
C LEU A 84 13.98 1.79 7.10
N ILE A 85 13.34 2.89 7.48
CA ILE A 85 13.75 3.77 8.59
C ILE A 85 12.57 4.05 9.52
N ASP A 86 12.85 4.79 10.60
CA ASP A 86 11.87 5.31 11.57
C ASP A 86 11.14 4.21 12.35
N PHE A 87 11.87 3.61 13.28
CA PHE A 87 11.37 2.61 14.22
C PHE A 87 10.78 3.23 15.50
N GLY A 88 10.56 4.55 15.52
CA GLY A 88 10.09 5.29 16.71
C GLY A 88 8.70 4.85 17.20
N SER A 89 7.87 4.30 16.32
CA SER A 89 6.54 3.76 16.64
C SER A 89 6.51 2.22 16.71
N ALA A 90 7.64 1.56 16.44
CA ALA A 90 7.68 0.10 16.42
C ALA A 90 7.40 -0.49 17.80
N THR A 91 6.58 -1.55 17.82
CA THR A 91 6.07 -2.17 19.05
C THR A 91 6.31 -3.67 19.00
N PHE A 92 6.80 -4.26 20.08
CA PHE A 92 6.89 -5.70 20.19
C PHE A 92 5.49 -6.31 20.35
N SER A 93 5.30 -7.50 19.80
CA SER A 93 3.99 -8.18 19.78
C SER A 93 3.44 -8.53 21.17
N ASN A 94 4.29 -8.57 22.18
CA ASN A 94 3.96 -8.84 23.59
C ASN A 94 3.88 -7.57 24.46
N GLU A 95 4.04 -6.38 23.88
CA GLU A 95 3.93 -5.11 24.59
C GLU A 95 2.52 -4.54 24.50
N TYR A 96 2.29 -3.42 25.20
CA TYR A 96 1.03 -2.67 25.11
C TYR A 96 0.83 -2.12 23.70
N HIS A 97 -0.32 -2.40 23.11
CA HIS A 97 -0.72 -1.88 21.80
C HIS A 97 -1.61 -0.64 21.97
N SER A 98 -1.15 0.49 21.48
CA SER A 98 -1.98 1.70 21.38
C SER A 98 -3.23 1.43 20.52
N GLY A 99 -4.36 2.04 20.90
CA GLY A 99 -5.61 1.85 20.15
C GLY A 99 -5.57 2.34 18.70
N VAL A 100 -4.69 3.32 18.40
CA VAL A 100 -4.54 3.88 17.03
C VAL A 100 -3.06 3.97 16.70
N VAL A 101 -2.68 3.31 15.60
CA VAL A 101 -1.34 3.37 15.01
C VAL A 101 -1.47 3.64 13.50
N SER A 102 -0.37 3.77 12.82
CA SER A 102 -0.19 4.01 11.39
C SER A 102 -0.65 5.40 10.93
N THR A 103 0.11 5.96 10.04
CA THR A 103 -0.29 7.15 9.28
C THR A 103 -1.57 6.86 8.50
N ARG A 104 -2.55 7.78 8.56
CA ARG A 104 -3.95 7.56 8.14
C ARG A 104 -4.11 6.85 6.79
N HIS A 105 -3.42 7.30 5.75
CA HIS A 105 -3.58 6.76 4.39
C HIS A 105 -3.15 5.29 4.26
N TYR A 106 -2.34 4.78 5.19
CA TYR A 106 -1.80 3.41 5.20
C TYR A 106 -2.37 2.55 6.33
N ARG A 107 -3.38 3.09 7.05
CA ARG A 107 -3.98 2.44 8.23
C ARG A 107 -4.90 1.31 7.82
N ALA A 108 -4.70 0.15 8.42
CA ALA A 108 -5.49 -1.05 8.18
C ALA A 108 -6.93 -0.93 8.74
N PRO A 109 -7.92 -1.62 8.14
CA PRO A 109 -9.31 -1.53 8.54
C PRO A 109 -9.56 -1.97 9.99
N GLU A 110 -8.86 -2.98 10.49
CA GLU A 110 -8.97 -3.45 11.88
C GLU A 110 -8.58 -2.36 12.89
N ILE A 111 -7.63 -1.47 12.56
CA ILE A 111 -7.24 -0.34 13.41
C ILE A 111 -8.36 0.72 13.41
N ILE A 112 -8.91 1.04 12.23
CA ILE A 112 -10.02 1.99 12.10
C ILE A 112 -11.24 1.52 12.88
N LEU A 113 -11.50 0.21 12.85
CA LEU A 113 -12.64 -0.44 13.51
C LEU A 113 -12.39 -0.75 14.99
N GLY A 114 -11.18 -0.50 15.51
CA GLY A 114 -10.84 -0.76 16.91
C GLY A 114 -10.86 -2.24 17.30
N MET A 115 -10.63 -3.15 16.35
CA MET A 115 -10.71 -4.59 16.56
C MET A 115 -9.42 -5.20 17.13
N GLY A 116 -8.43 -4.38 17.50
CA GLY A 116 -7.06 -4.78 17.79
C GLY A 116 -6.24 -4.97 16.51
N TRP A 117 -4.92 -4.93 16.66
CA TRP A 117 -4.00 -5.06 15.53
C TRP A 117 -2.75 -5.88 15.93
N SER A 118 -2.06 -6.41 14.94
CA SER A 118 -0.81 -7.15 15.09
C SER A 118 -0.04 -7.08 13.77
N PHE A 119 0.90 -7.98 13.53
CA PHE A 119 1.72 -8.08 12.31
C PHE A 119 0.98 -7.79 10.98
N PRO A 120 -0.29 -8.23 10.78
CA PRO A 120 -0.98 -7.98 9.52
C PRO A 120 -1.19 -6.50 9.18
N CYS A 121 -1.16 -5.58 10.15
CA CYS A 121 -1.32 -4.15 9.84
C CYS A 121 -0.16 -3.60 8.99
N ASP A 122 1.08 -4.09 9.19
CA ASP A 122 2.22 -3.74 8.36
C ASP A 122 2.03 -4.23 6.91
N VAL A 123 1.46 -5.43 6.75
CA VAL A 123 1.19 -6.02 5.43
C VAL A 123 0.18 -5.18 4.64
N TRP A 124 -0.87 -4.68 5.30
CA TRP A 124 -1.82 -3.74 4.69
C TRP A 124 -1.12 -2.46 4.22
N SER A 125 -0.29 -1.87 5.09
CA SER A 125 0.46 -0.65 4.77
C SER A 125 1.36 -0.86 3.54
N ILE A 126 2.04 -2.02 3.43
CA ILE A 126 2.82 -2.38 2.23
C ILE A 126 1.92 -2.39 0.99
N GLY A 127 0.73 -2.98 1.05
CA GLY A 127 -0.21 -2.98 -0.06
C GLY A 127 -0.55 -1.56 -0.55
N CYS A 128 -0.86 -0.65 0.39
CA CYS A 128 -1.11 0.77 0.07
C CYS A 128 0.11 1.45 -0.57
N ILE A 129 1.31 1.24 -0.02
CA ILE A 129 2.58 1.79 -0.54
C ILE A 129 2.83 1.33 -1.98
N LEU A 130 2.62 0.05 -2.28
CA LEU A 130 2.86 -0.49 -3.64
C LEU A 130 1.88 0.09 -4.67
N VAL A 131 0.62 0.33 -4.30
CA VAL A 131 -0.33 1.03 -5.17
C VAL A 131 0.11 2.48 -5.39
N GLU A 132 0.56 3.18 -4.34
CA GLU A 132 1.08 4.54 -4.47
C GLU A 132 2.34 4.60 -5.36
N PHE A 133 3.25 3.66 -5.26
CA PHE A 133 4.40 3.58 -6.17
C PHE A 133 3.98 3.39 -7.63
N PHE A 134 2.88 2.68 -7.86
CA PHE A 134 2.35 2.45 -9.21
C PHE A 134 1.59 3.66 -9.77
N THR A 135 0.84 4.38 -8.94
CA THR A 135 -0.03 5.49 -9.36
C THR A 135 0.62 6.87 -9.22
N GLY A 136 1.55 7.02 -8.27
CA GLY A 136 2.10 8.30 -7.81
C GLY A 136 1.27 8.98 -6.73
N GLU A 137 0.12 8.42 -6.35
CA GLU A 137 -0.82 9.01 -5.38
C GLU A 137 -1.21 8.00 -4.31
N ALA A 138 -1.38 8.47 -3.06
CA ALA A 138 -1.84 7.61 -1.97
C ALA A 138 -3.23 7.03 -2.30
N LEU A 139 -3.40 5.72 -2.04
CA LEU A 139 -4.62 5.00 -2.41
C LEU A 139 -5.86 5.52 -1.70
N PHE A 140 -5.75 5.88 -0.41
CA PHE A 140 -6.86 6.30 0.44
C PHE A 140 -6.60 7.68 1.04
N GLN A 141 -6.91 8.76 0.30
CA GLN A 141 -6.71 10.14 0.74
C GLN A 141 -7.97 10.67 1.44
N THR A 142 -8.02 10.57 2.76
CA THR A 142 -9.15 11.03 3.57
C THR A 142 -8.74 11.46 4.97
N HIS A 143 -9.60 12.20 5.64
CA HIS A 143 -9.48 12.60 7.05
C HIS A 143 -10.57 11.97 7.94
N ASP A 144 -11.54 11.26 7.35
CA ASP A 144 -12.64 10.62 8.05
C ASP A 144 -12.53 9.09 8.02
N ASN A 145 -12.85 8.42 9.13
CA ASN A 145 -12.72 6.98 9.27
C ASN A 145 -13.79 6.20 8.47
N LEU A 146 -15.03 6.67 8.48
CA LEU A 146 -16.14 6.03 7.76
C LEU A 146 -15.97 6.19 6.25
N GLU A 147 -15.56 7.40 5.82
CA GLU A 147 -15.18 7.66 4.43
C GLU A 147 -14.04 6.72 3.99
N HIS A 148 -13.02 6.52 4.85
CA HIS A 148 -11.90 5.63 4.57
C HIS A 148 -12.37 4.18 4.32
N LEU A 149 -13.25 3.66 5.18
CA LEU A 149 -13.84 2.33 4.98
C LEU A 149 -14.69 2.25 3.69
N ALA A 150 -15.44 3.30 3.36
CA ALA A 150 -16.19 3.37 2.12
C ALA A 150 -15.28 3.38 0.88
N MET A 151 -14.15 4.10 0.94
CA MET A 151 -13.12 4.06 -0.11
C MET A 151 -12.52 2.66 -0.28
N MET A 152 -12.24 1.96 0.82
CA MET A 152 -11.77 0.58 0.78
C MET A 152 -12.78 -0.34 0.08
N GLU A 153 -14.08 -0.20 0.38
CA GLU A 153 -15.13 -0.98 -0.31
C GLU A 153 -15.22 -0.67 -1.82
N MET A 154 -15.00 0.57 -2.23
CA MET A 154 -15.00 0.93 -3.65
C MET A 154 -13.83 0.28 -4.40
N VAL A 155 -12.66 0.22 -3.78
CA VAL A 155 -11.45 -0.32 -4.40
C VAL A 155 -11.37 -1.84 -4.35
N LEU A 156 -11.75 -2.45 -3.22
CA LEU A 156 -11.50 -3.86 -2.93
C LEU A 156 -12.77 -4.74 -3.03
N GLY A 157 -13.93 -4.11 -3.05
CA GLY A 157 -15.23 -4.77 -2.91
C GLY A 157 -15.77 -4.67 -1.49
N LYS A 158 -17.00 -5.14 -1.30
CA LYS A 158 -17.67 -5.08 0.01
C LYS A 158 -16.91 -5.84 1.11
N LEU A 159 -17.00 -5.33 2.33
CA LEU A 159 -16.52 -6.06 3.50
C LEU A 159 -17.10 -7.48 3.52
N PRO A 160 -16.27 -8.53 3.68
CA PRO A 160 -16.77 -9.90 3.81
C PRO A 160 -17.77 -10.00 4.97
N ASP A 161 -18.86 -10.74 4.79
CA ASP A 161 -19.97 -10.79 5.76
C ASP A 161 -19.53 -11.16 7.17
N ASP A 162 -18.63 -12.16 7.31
CA ASP A 162 -18.15 -12.58 8.62
C ASP A 162 -17.31 -11.48 9.29
N TYR A 163 -16.44 -10.84 8.51
CA TYR A 163 -15.62 -9.72 8.99
C TYR A 163 -16.49 -8.52 9.35
N ARG A 164 -17.48 -8.17 8.50
CA ARG A 164 -18.43 -7.10 8.74
C ARG A 164 -19.24 -7.31 10.02
N ARG A 165 -19.83 -8.51 10.21
CA ARG A 165 -20.57 -8.82 11.45
C ARG A 165 -19.71 -8.67 12.70
N LYS A 166 -18.46 -9.08 12.63
CA LYS A 166 -17.51 -8.89 13.73
C LYS A 166 -17.22 -7.39 13.92
N ALA A 167 -16.93 -6.65 12.87
CA ALA A 167 -16.65 -5.21 12.91
C ALA A 167 -17.82 -4.39 13.52
N GLU A 168 -19.06 -4.75 13.20
CA GLU A 168 -20.27 -4.12 13.72
C GLU A 168 -20.40 -4.24 15.25
N THR A 169 -19.81 -5.26 15.88
CA THR A 169 -19.77 -5.36 17.35
C THR A 169 -18.77 -4.40 17.99
N TYR A 170 -17.74 -3.95 17.27
CA TYR A 170 -16.73 -3.01 17.78
C TYR A 170 -17.07 -1.56 17.45
N LYS A 171 -17.71 -1.31 16.30
CA LYS A 171 -18.05 0.02 15.79
C LYS A 171 -19.46 0.04 15.21
N PRO A 172 -20.51 -0.24 16.04
CA PRO A 172 -21.90 -0.28 15.56
C PRO A 172 -22.32 1.02 14.87
N GLU A 173 -21.76 2.16 15.30
CA GLU A 173 -22.03 3.47 14.72
C GLU A 173 -21.58 3.64 13.26
N TYR A 174 -20.78 2.71 12.72
CA TYR A 174 -20.34 2.76 11.31
C TYR A 174 -21.23 1.93 10.40
N PHE A 175 -22.24 1.23 10.95
CA PHE A 175 -23.07 0.31 10.18
C PHE A 175 -24.55 0.63 10.32
N TYR A 176 -25.30 0.43 9.24
CA TYR A 176 -26.74 0.54 9.20
C TYR A 176 -27.32 -0.56 8.33
N HIS A 177 -28.28 -1.33 8.87
CA HIS A 177 -28.87 -2.49 8.20
C HIS A 177 -27.88 -3.44 7.53
N GLY A 178 -26.75 -3.69 8.20
CA GLY A 178 -25.73 -4.61 7.70
C GLY A 178 -24.85 -4.08 6.55
N HIS A 179 -24.75 -2.77 6.40
CA HIS A 179 -23.89 -2.09 5.43
C HIS A 179 -23.14 -0.94 6.12
N LEU A 180 -22.01 -0.51 5.54
CA LEU A 180 -21.40 0.76 5.98
C LEU A 180 -22.42 1.88 5.80
N ASP A 181 -22.58 2.69 6.85
CA ASP A 181 -23.50 3.84 6.91
C ASP A 181 -22.88 5.05 6.17
N TYR A 182 -22.52 4.83 4.90
CA TYR A 182 -21.96 5.84 4.03
C TYR A 182 -22.64 5.82 2.64
N PRO A 183 -23.01 6.99 2.08
CA PRO A 183 -22.90 8.34 2.65
C PRO A 183 -24.01 8.65 3.67
N ARG A 184 -23.67 9.34 4.73
CA ARG A 184 -24.62 9.90 5.70
C ARG A 184 -25.28 11.20 5.20
N PRO A 185 -26.36 11.67 5.82
CA PRO A 185 -27.00 12.93 5.45
C PRO A 185 -26.02 14.13 5.48
N GLU A 186 -25.12 14.19 6.48
CA GLU A 186 -24.11 15.22 6.67
C GLU A 186 -22.87 15.07 5.75
N THR A 187 -22.71 13.96 5.04
CA THR A 187 -21.58 13.76 4.11
C THR A 187 -21.62 14.81 3.01
N THR A 188 -20.51 15.52 2.82
CA THR A 188 -20.41 16.58 1.82
C THR A 188 -20.57 16.06 0.40
N LYS A 189 -21.06 16.91 -0.52
CA LYS A 189 -21.15 16.55 -1.95
C LYS A 189 -19.78 16.20 -2.55
N GLN A 190 -18.73 16.85 -2.08
CA GLN A 190 -17.35 16.57 -2.54
C GLN A 190 -16.91 15.16 -2.15
N SER A 191 -17.07 14.80 -0.85
CA SER A 191 -16.76 13.46 -0.34
C SER A 191 -17.51 12.36 -1.11
N ARG A 192 -18.84 12.53 -1.28
CA ARG A 192 -19.67 11.58 -2.05
C ARG A 192 -19.13 11.37 -3.48
N ARG A 193 -18.85 12.46 -4.20
CA ARG A 193 -18.33 12.41 -5.56
C ARG A 193 -16.95 11.74 -5.62
N TYR A 194 -16.08 12.08 -4.66
CA TYR A 194 -14.74 11.52 -4.61
C TYR A 194 -14.78 10.00 -4.41
N VAL A 195 -15.49 9.53 -3.39
CA VAL A 195 -15.64 8.08 -3.13
C VAL A 195 -16.27 7.37 -4.31
N GLN A 196 -17.36 7.92 -4.89
CA GLN A 196 -18.01 7.34 -6.07
C GLN A 196 -17.14 7.30 -7.33
N SER A 197 -16.15 8.17 -7.44
CA SER A 197 -15.22 8.21 -8.58
C SER A 197 -14.08 7.20 -8.47
N MET A 198 -13.90 6.56 -7.31
CA MET A 198 -12.85 5.58 -7.11
C MET A 198 -13.08 4.33 -7.97
N LYS A 199 -11.99 3.82 -8.51
CA LYS A 199 -12.01 2.65 -9.38
C LYS A 199 -11.69 1.38 -8.59
N PRO A 200 -12.22 0.23 -8.99
CA PRO A 200 -11.76 -1.07 -8.49
C PRO A 200 -10.25 -1.26 -8.68
N LEU A 201 -9.61 -2.02 -7.80
CA LEU A 201 -8.17 -2.22 -7.80
C LEU A 201 -7.60 -2.69 -9.16
N GLN A 202 -8.30 -3.59 -9.85
CA GLN A 202 -7.88 -4.07 -11.18
C GLN A 202 -7.89 -2.97 -12.25
N ASP A 203 -8.73 -1.94 -12.09
CA ASP A 203 -8.83 -0.82 -13.03
C ASP A 203 -7.81 0.26 -12.69
N ILE A 204 -7.42 0.38 -11.42
CA ILE A 204 -6.30 1.23 -10.96
C ILE A 204 -4.98 0.66 -11.52
N ILE A 205 -4.77 -0.64 -11.39
CA ILE A 205 -3.57 -1.34 -11.86
C ILE A 205 -3.79 -1.78 -13.31
N SER A 206 -4.01 -0.82 -14.20
CA SER A 206 -4.24 -1.08 -15.61
C SER A 206 -3.08 -0.59 -16.48
N GLY A 207 -2.91 -1.18 -17.66
CA GLY A 207 -1.88 -0.79 -18.61
C GLY A 207 -1.98 -1.56 -19.94
N PRO A 208 -1.00 -1.43 -20.83
CA PRO A 208 -1.03 -2.06 -22.15
C PRO A 208 -1.17 -3.59 -22.09
N PRO A 209 -1.84 -4.22 -23.09
CA PRO A 209 -2.01 -5.67 -23.14
C PRO A 209 -0.70 -6.48 -23.06
N SER A 210 0.42 -5.90 -23.53
CA SER A 210 1.75 -6.52 -23.43
C SER A 210 2.19 -6.79 -21.99
N TYR A 211 1.57 -6.16 -21.01
CA TYR A 211 1.86 -6.28 -19.58
C TYR A 211 0.85 -7.10 -18.79
N ALA A 212 -0.12 -7.69 -19.47
CA ALA A 212 -1.25 -8.37 -18.85
C ALA A 212 -0.85 -9.44 -17.80
N LYS A 213 0.21 -10.21 -18.05
CA LYS A 213 0.72 -11.21 -17.09
C LYS A 213 1.23 -10.53 -15.81
N HIS A 214 2.06 -9.51 -15.96
CA HIS A 214 2.61 -8.76 -14.83
C HIS A 214 1.50 -8.10 -14.01
N GLN A 215 0.57 -7.42 -14.66
CA GLN A 215 -0.57 -6.75 -14.00
C GLN A 215 -1.44 -7.74 -13.25
N ARG A 216 -1.77 -8.90 -13.85
CA ARG A 216 -2.55 -9.94 -13.20
C ARG A 216 -1.89 -10.44 -11.92
N GLU A 217 -0.59 -10.76 -11.96
CA GLU A 217 0.13 -11.23 -10.78
C GLU A 217 0.29 -10.12 -9.74
N PHE A 218 0.50 -8.88 -10.16
CA PHE A 218 0.58 -7.73 -9.25
C PHE A 218 -0.77 -7.46 -8.55
N VAL A 219 -1.88 -7.44 -9.30
CA VAL A 219 -3.23 -7.31 -8.71
C VAL A 219 -3.52 -8.48 -7.76
N SER A 220 -3.11 -9.71 -8.12
CA SER A 220 -3.25 -10.88 -7.26
C SER A 220 -2.50 -10.70 -5.93
N LEU A 221 -1.25 -10.25 -5.97
CA LEU A 221 -0.46 -9.95 -4.76
C LEU A 221 -1.15 -8.85 -3.93
N LEU A 222 -1.52 -7.73 -4.56
CA LEU A 222 -2.17 -6.60 -3.88
C LEU A 222 -3.46 -7.01 -3.17
N ARG A 223 -4.30 -7.85 -3.80
CA ARG A 223 -5.53 -8.38 -3.17
C ARG A 223 -5.23 -9.22 -1.92
N ARG A 224 -4.11 -9.93 -1.90
CA ARG A 224 -3.68 -10.72 -0.72
C ARG A 224 -3.12 -9.84 0.39
N LEU A 225 -2.41 -8.75 0.02
CA LEU A 225 -1.88 -7.75 0.98
C LEU A 225 -3.00 -6.88 1.55
N LEU A 226 -4.00 -6.52 0.74
CA LEU A 226 -5.14 -5.66 1.10
C LEU A 226 -6.40 -6.50 1.44
N GLU A 227 -6.24 -7.69 2.00
CA GLU A 227 -7.35 -8.48 2.55
C GLU A 227 -7.89 -7.79 3.81
N PHE A 228 -9.21 -7.61 3.89
CA PHE A 228 -9.86 -6.95 5.03
C PHE A 228 -9.64 -7.69 6.34
N ASP A 229 -9.86 -9.01 6.33
CA ASP A 229 -9.70 -9.84 7.52
C ASP A 229 -8.22 -10.09 7.80
N PRO A 230 -7.63 -9.52 8.88
CA PRO A 230 -6.23 -9.71 9.20
C PRO A 230 -5.86 -11.17 9.41
N ALA A 231 -6.81 -12.05 9.80
CA ALA A 231 -6.56 -13.47 9.93
C ALA A 231 -6.43 -14.21 8.60
N LYS A 232 -6.96 -13.64 7.51
CA LYS A 232 -6.89 -14.16 6.13
C LYS A 232 -5.84 -13.44 5.29
N ARG A 233 -5.37 -12.28 5.77
CA ARG A 233 -4.33 -11.49 5.09
C ARG A 233 -3.05 -12.30 4.99
N ILE A 234 -2.41 -12.29 3.82
CA ILE A 234 -1.16 -13.01 3.58
C ILE A 234 -0.07 -12.55 4.55
N THR A 235 0.77 -13.48 5.02
CA THR A 235 1.99 -13.12 5.77
C THR A 235 3.07 -12.55 4.85
N VAL A 236 4.03 -11.82 5.38
CA VAL A 236 5.16 -11.31 4.58
C VAL A 236 6.00 -12.44 3.98
N GLU A 237 6.17 -13.54 4.71
CA GLU A 237 6.90 -14.73 4.25
C GLU A 237 6.19 -15.43 3.07
N ASP A 238 4.87 -15.52 3.12
CA ASP A 238 4.09 -16.13 2.03
C ASP A 238 3.93 -15.15 0.85
N ALA A 239 3.88 -13.85 1.10
CA ALA A 239 3.92 -12.84 0.05
C ALA A 239 5.20 -12.93 -0.79
N LEU A 240 6.36 -13.18 -0.17
CA LEU A 240 7.64 -13.37 -0.87
C LEU A 240 7.66 -14.60 -1.79
N LYS A 241 6.77 -15.59 -1.56
CA LYS A 241 6.60 -16.80 -2.40
C LYS A 241 5.54 -16.61 -3.49
N HIS A 242 4.84 -15.46 -3.53
CA HIS A 242 3.78 -15.21 -4.49
C HIS A 242 4.30 -15.27 -5.94
N PRO A 243 3.49 -15.77 -6.91
CA PRO A 243 3.87 -15.86 -8.34
C PRO A 243 4.39 -14.53 -8.94
N TYR A 244 3.97 -13.39 -8.42
CA TYR A 244 4.50 -12.09 -8.80
C TYR A 244 6.03 -12.02 -8.71
N PHE A 245 6.63 -12.62 -7.67
CA PHE A 245 8.08 -12.63 -7.46
C PHE A 245 8.80 -13.76 -8.23
N GLN A 246 8.08 -14.59 -8.97
CA GLN A 246 8.64 -15.54 -9.94
C GLN A 246 8.82 -14.92 -11.34
N LEU A 247 8.30 -13.71 -11.57
CA LEU A 247 8.52 -12.97 -12.80
C LEU A 247 9.95 -12.44 -12.84
N ASP A 248 10.59 -12.48 -14.02
CA ASP A 248 11.89 -11.81 -14.21
C ASP A 248 11.68 -10.29 -14.16
N PRO A 249 12.32 -9.56 -13.22
CA PRO A 249 12.18 -8.11 -13.15
C PRO A 249 12.70 -7.38 -14.39
N ASN A 250 13.56 -8.00 -15.20
CA ASN A 250 14.06 -7.42 -16.45
C ASN A 250 13.07 -7.59 -17.61
N GLU A 251 12.15 -8.55 -17.53
CA GLU A 251 11.03 -8.74 -18.46
C GLU A 251 9.79 -7.94 -18.04
N VAL A 252 9.83 -7.37 -16.83
CA VAL A 252 8.77 -6.48 -16.34
C VAL A 252 8.89 -5.13 -17.07
N PRO A 253 7.77 -4.57 -17.56
CA PRO A 253 7.79 -3.35 -18.35
C PRO A 253 8.45 -2.16 -17.63
N PRO A 254 9.19 -1.33 -18.37
CA PRO A 254 9.81 -0.13 -17.83
C PRO A 254 8.80 0.94 -17.41
#